data_d3fc5e24e3b64526b5db6776d0c28e05
#
_entry.id   d3fc5e24e3b64526b5db6776d0c28e05
#
_cell.length_a   1.000
_cell.length_b   1.000
_cell.length_c   1.000
_cell.angle_alpha   90.00
_cell.angle_beta   90.00
_cell.angle_gamma   90.00
#
_symmetry.space_group_name_H-M   'P 1'
#
loop_
_entity.id
_entity.type
_entity.pdbx_description
1 polymer ?
#
loop_
_entity_poly.entity_id
_entity_poly.type
_entity_poly.pdbx_seq_one_letter_code
_entity_poly.pdbx_strand_id
1 'polypeptide(L)'
;FGEIAERIQGRQTLMENGNGYLLEKVPVNSYAQNASTETRRFSIENNSMKGHVTQVWKGENKVWLLSALNDIKQDKQENALKQFLAEKKLNYEISNLKVTNLSNYNADLQVEYDVLWKDVVTAFDKELYLDADNRRNLENYNIDTAKRKQAYRFPFKNDLLFETEILLPAGKVVNSLPEKLAIQQPGYSFLASYSQQGNKIIYKNEIILKQTEISPSGFSQWNKDIEQLNNFYNQQIILKQQN
;
A
#
# COMPACT_ATOMS: atom_id res chain seq x y z
N PHE A 1 18.57 15.47 -6.81
CA PHE A 1 20.04 15.40 -6.67
C PHE A 1 20.33 14.61 -5.39
N GLY A 2 21.16 13.55 -5.43
CA GLY A 2 21.53 12.76 -4.25
C GLY A 2 20.79 11.44 -4.07
N GLU A 3 19.76 11.12 -4.86
CA GLU A 3 19.14 9.79 -4.87
C GLU A 3 19.84 8.87 -5.88
N ILE A 4 20.10 7.63 -5.45
CA ILE A 4 20.73 6.61 -6.28
C ILE A 4 19.62 5.89 -7.04
N ALA A 5 19.63 5.98 -8.37
CA ALA A 5 18.63 5.32 -9.20
C ALA A 5 18.55 3.81 -8.92
N GLU A 6 17.33 3.27 -8.80
CA GLU A 6 17.06 1.85 -8.46
C GLU A 6 17.88 0.89 -9.32
N ARG A 7 17.93 1.13 -10.63
CA ARG A 7 18.62 0.27 -11.59
C ARG A 7 20.12 0.06 -11.36
N ILE A 8 20.79 0.94 -10.58
CA ILE A 8 22.22 0.81 -10.25
C ILE A 8 22.46 0.40 -8.79
N GLN A 9 21.47 0.45 -7.93
CA GLN A 9 21.60 0.07 -6.52
C GLN A 9 22.09 -1.38 -6.39
N GLY A 10 23.05 -1.60 -5.48
CA GLY A 10 23.62 -2.90 -5.22
C GLY A 10 24.55 -3.45 -6.31
N ARG A 11 24.76 -2.72 -7.42
CA ARG A 11 25.71 -3.11 -8.47
C ARG A 11 27.13 -2.73 -8.07
N GLN A 12 28.11 -3.47 -8.60
CA GLN A 12 29.51 -3.09 -8.52
C GLN A 12 29.77 -1.92 -9.47
N THR A 13 30.55 -0.96 -9.01
CA THR A 13 31.00 0.19 -9.79
C THR A 13 32.50 0.36 -9.62
N LEU A 14 33.14 0.78 -10.70
CA LEU A 14 34.55 1.16 -10.70
C LEU A 14 34.62 2.67 -10.44
N MET A 15 35.21 3.06 -9.33
CA MET A 15 35.40 4.48 -8.97
C MET A 15 36.87 4.86 -9.12
N GLU A 16 37.09 6.01 -9.78
CA GLU A 16 38.43 6.59 -9.85
C GLU A 16 38.89 7.04 -8.47
N ASN A 17 40.12 6.66 -8.10
CA ASN A 17 40.74 7.04 -6.84
C ASN A 17 42.22 7.41 -7.07
N GLY A 18 42.48 8.65 -7.38
CA GLY A 18 43.80 9.16 -7.71
C GLY A 18 44.36 8.48 -8.96
N ASN A 19 45.49 7.77 -8.83
CA ASN A 19 46.14 7.07 -9.95
C ASN A 19 45.60 5.64 -10.18
N GLY A 20 44.50 5.24 -9.54
CA GLY A 20 43.96 3.90 -9.63
C GLY A 20 42.43 3.87 -9.60
N TYR A 21 41.88 2.68 -9.45
CA TYR A 21 40.45 2.46 -9.39
C TYR A 21 40.10 1.56 -8.19
N LEU A 22 38.97 1.87 -7.56
CA LEU A 22 38.37 1.03 -6.52
C LEU A 22 37.11 0.37 -7.08
N LEU A 23 36.95 -0.91 -6.80
CA LEU A 23 35.71 -1.63 -7.07
C LEU A 23 34.84 -1.55 -5.84
N GLU A 24 33.77 -0.75 -5.93
CA GLU A 24 32.83 -0.57 -4.82
C GLU A 24 31.42 -1.02 -5.17
N LYS A 25 30.60 -1.24 -4.17
CA LYS A 25 29.20 -1.58 -4.35
C LYS A 25 28.35 -0.34 -4.14
N VAL A 26 27.54 -0.01 -5.15
CA VAL A 26 26.58 1.10 -5.03
C VAL A 26 25.65 0.83 -3.85
N PRO A 27 25.47 1.79 -2.92
CA PRO A 27 24.56 1.63 -1.80
C PRO A 27 23.12 1.27 -2.24
N VAL A 28 22.43 0.53 -1.40
CA VAL A 28 21.02 0.18 -1.60
C VAL A 28 20.20 0.98 -0.60
N ASN A 29 19.20 1.73 -1.08
CA ASN A 29 18.30 2.47 -0.22
C ASN A 29 17.60 1.56 0.79
N SER A 30 17.35 2.07 1.99
CA SER A 30 16.53 1.38 2.98
C SER A 30 15.06 1.37 2.55
N TYR A 31 14.24 0.48 3.10
CA TYR A 31 12.80 0.47 2.85
C TYR A 31 12.14 1.78 3.29
N ALA A 32 12.59 2.39 4.39
CA ALA A 32 12.05 3.66 4.89
C ALA A 32 12.28 4.85 3.94
N GLN A 33 13.33 4.80 3.10
CA GLN A 33 13.55 5.81 2.05
C GLN A 33 12.58 5.66 0.88
N ASN A 34 12.00 4.46 0.69
CA ASN A 34 11.01 4.15 -0.34
C ASN A 34 9.63 3.93 0.27
N ALA A 35 9.25 4.75 1.27
CA ALA A 35 7.96 4.60 1.93
C ALA A 35 6.80 5.15 1.08
N SER A 36 5.64 4.50 1.20
CA SER A 36 4.35 5.03 0.78
C SER A 36 3.38 4.93 1.95
N THR A 37 2.79 6.07 2.31
CA THR A 37 1.79 6.12 3.39
C THR A 37 0.46 6.60 2.85
N GLU A 38 -0.62 5.94 3.25
CA GLU A 38 -1.98 6.35 2.90
C GLU A 38 -2.84 6.42 4.16
N THR A 39 -3.42 7.59 4.43
CA THR A 39 -4.35 7.83 5.53
C THR A 39 -5.72 8.12 4.97
N ARG A 40 -6.73 7.40 5.48
CA ARG A 40 -8.12 7.50 5.06
C ARG A 40 -9.01 7.81 6.24
N ARG A 41 -10.01 8.66 6.05
CA ARG A 41 -11.06 8.92 7.03
C ARG A 41 -12.41 8.78 6.38
N PHE A 42 -13.16 7.77 6.78
CA PHE A 42 -14.45 7.43 6.20
C PHE A 42 -15.59 7.58 7.19
N SER A 43 -16.75 7.94 6.66
CA SER A 43 -18.07 7.68 7.24
C SER A 43 -18.85 6.70 6.38
N ILE A 44 -19.75 5.95 7.01
CA ILE A 44 -20.65 5.02 6.31
C ILE A 44 -21.96 5.76 6.03
N GLU A 45 -22.33 5.81 4.73
CA GLU A 45 -23.58 6.39 4.25
C GLU A 45 -24.32 5.34 3.40
N ASN A 46 -25.39 4.75 3.93
CA ASN A 46 -26.11 3.63 3.32
C ASN A 46 -25.19 2.42 3.06
N ASN A 47 -25.04 2.04 1.78
CA ASN A 47 -24.17 0.94 1.32
C ASN A 47 -22.78 1.41 0.89
N SER A 48 -22.39 2.64 1.16
CA SER A 48 -21.18 3.29 0.66
C SER A 48 -20.33 3.83 1.81
N MET A 49 -19.05 4.03 1.53
CA MET A 49 -18.16 4.82 2.39
C MET A 49 -17.78 6.11 1.68
N LYS A 50 -17.85 7.22 2.40
CA LYS A 50 -17.46 8.54 1.91
C LYS A 50 -16.40 9.12 2.81
N GLY A 51 -15.41 9.78 2.24
CA GLY A 51 -14.37 10.36 3.07
C GLY A 51 -13.27 11.07 2.32
N HIS A 52 -12.18 11.29 3.06
CA HIS A 52 -10.99 11.98 2.60
C HIS A 52 -9.77 11.06 2.69
N VAL A 53 -8.90 11.15 1.70
CA VAL A 53 -7.66 10.36 1.61
C VAL A 53 -6.48 11.30 1.41
N THR A 54 -5.42 11.05 2.17
CA THR A 54 -4.10 11.66 1.96
C THR A 54 -3.10 10.54 1.69
N GLN A 55 -2.35 10.66 0.60
CA GLN A 55 -1.31 9.70 0.26
C GLN A 55 0.01 10.41 0.01
N VAL A 56 1.11 9.85 0.54
CA VAL A 56 2.47 10.38 0.41
C VAL A 56 3.38 9.29 -0.14
N TRP A 57 4.17 9.63 -1.16
CA TRP A 57 5.18 8.74 -1.75
C TRP A 57 6.57 9.35 -1.59
N LYS A 58 7.53 8.47 -1.22
CA LYS A 58 8.95 8.78 -1.07
C LYS A 58 9.80 7.91 -1.98
N GLY A 59 11.01 8.37 -2.26
CA GLY A 59 12.03 7.62 -2.98
C GLY A 59 11.52 6.99 -4.27
N GLU A 60 11.81 5.73 -4.49
CA GLU A 60 11.47 5.00 -5.73
C GLU A 60 9.96 4.92 -5.99
N ASN A 61 9.12 4.87 -4.94
CA ASN A 61 7.66 4.91 -5.11
C ASN A 61 7.22 6.22 -5.80
N LYS A 62 7.80 7.36 -5.38
CA LYS A 62 7.55 8.65 -6.02
C LYS A 62 8.09 8.68 -7.44
N VAL A 63 9.35 8.27 -7.63
CA VAL A 63 10.02 8.27 -8.95
C VAL A 63 9.23 7.44 -9.95
N TRP A 64 8.77 6.25 -9.55
CA TRP A 64 7.97 5.37 -10.40
C TRP A 64 6.65 6.02 -10.82
N LEU A 65 5.91 6.62 -9.89
CA LEU A 65 4.65 7.31 -10.19
C LEU A 65 4.86 8.51 -11.10
N LEU A 66 5.88 9.35 -10.82
CA LEU A 66 6.19 10.51 -11.66
C LEU A 66 6.62 10.10 -13.07
N SER A 67 7.42 9.04 -13.20
CA SER A 67 7.81 8.51 -14.52
C SER A 67 6.58 8.05 -15.31
N ALA A 68 5.67 7.31 -14.67
CA ALA A 68 4.44 6.86 -15.31
C ALA A 68 3.53 8.03 -15.76
N LEU A 69 3.48 9.12 -14.97
CA LEU A 69 2.71 10.31 -15.33
C LEU A 69 3.37 11.12 -16.45
N ASN A 70 4.70 11.20 -16.50
CA ASN A 70 5.43 11.93 -17.54
C ASN A 70 5.23 11.35 -18.96
N ASP A 71 4.93 10.06 -19.07
CA ASP A 71 4.61 9.40 -20.34
C ASP A 71 3.19 9.73 -20.84
N ILE A 72 2.40 10.45 -20.03
CA ILE A 72 1.00 10.80 -20.34
C ILE A 72 0.92 12.29 -20.70
N LYS A 73 0.13 12.62 -21.74
CA LYS A 73 -0.15 14.00 -22.11
C LYS A 73 -0.72 14.79 -20.94
N GLN A 74 -0.27 16.03 -20.75
CA GLN A 74 -0.59 16.86 -19.59
C GLN A 74 -2.10 17.00 -19.33
N ASP A 75 -2.89 17.16 -20.37
CA ASP A 75 -4.35 17.26 -20.30
C ASP A 75 -5.05 15.98 -19.82
N LYS A 76 -4.34 14.84 -19.82
CA LYS A 76 -4.85 13.53 -19.39
C LYS A 76 -4.26 13.04 -18.07
N GLN A 77 -3.24 13.72 -17.54
CA GLN A 77 -2.52 13.28 -16.33
C GLN A 77 -3.43 13.21 -15.10
N GLU A 78 -4.32 14.19 -14.90
CA GLU A 78 -5.25 14.18 -13.77
C GLU A 78 -6.19 12.96 -13.80
N ASN A 79 -6.76 12.67 -14.97
CA ASN A 79 -7.63 11.52 -15.12
C ASN A 79 -6.88 10.19 -14.94
N ALA A 80 -5.66 10.09 -15.47
CA ALA A 80 -4.81 8.92 -15.29
C ALA A 80 -4.45 8.71 -13.82
N LEU A 81 -4.14 9.79 -13.09
CA LEU A 81 -3.86 9.73 -11.66
C LEU A 81 -5.12 9.27 -10.88
N LYS A 82 -6.31 9.80 -11.19
CA LYS A 82 -7.56 9.33 -10.58
C LYS A 82 -7.80 7.83 -10.81
N GLN A 83 -7.57 7.35 -12.03
CA GLN A 83 -7.69 5.91 -12.35
C GLN A 83 -6.66 5.06 -11.60
N PHE A 84 -5.43 5.54 -11.46
CA PHE A 84 -4.39 4.88 -10.67
C PHE A 84 -4.76 4.82 -9.19
N LEU A 85 -5.20 5.94 -8.60
CA LEU A 85 -5.64 6.02 -7.21
C LEU A 85 -6.86 5.15 -6.90
N ALA A 86 -7.78 5.06 -7.85
CA ALA A 86 -8.96 4.18 -7.77
C ALA A 86 -8.64 2.70 -8.07
N GLU A 87 -7.39 2.35 -8.47
CA GLU A 87 -7.02 1.00 -8.93
C GLU A 87 -7.97 0.49 -10.04
N LYS A 88 -8.42 1.40 -10.89
CA LYS A 88 -9.40 1.14 -11.97
C LYS A 88 -10.75 0.62 -11.48
N LYS A 89 -11.05 0.71 -10.18
CA LYS A 89 -12.36 0.34 -9.62
C LYS A 89 -13.40 1.39 -10.01
N LEU A 90 -14.45 0.98 -10.67
CA LEU A 90 -15.52 1.89 -11.14
C LEU A 90 -16.40 2.44 -10.01
N ASN A 91 -16.43 1.74 -8.87
CA ASN A 91 -17.20 2.13 -7.70
C ASN A 91 -16.40 2.99 -6.70
N TYR A 92 -15.18 3.43 -7.06
CA TYR A 92 -14.33 4.30 -6.24
C TYR A 92 -14.17 5.66 -6.92
N GLU A 93 -15.10 6.56 -6.65
CA GLU A 93 -15.20 7.86 -7.31
C GLU A 93 -14.35 8.90 -6.59
N ILE A 94 -13.42 9.52 -7.32
CA ILE A 94 -12.47 10.51 -6.78
C ILE A 94 -12.88 11.92 -7.23
N SER A 95 -12.95 12.85 -6.25
CA SER A 95 -13.19 14.27 -6.46
C SER A 95 -12.18 15.12 -5.66
N ASN A 96 -12.15 16.42 -5.92
CA ASN A 96 -11.31 17.40 -5.21
C ASN A 96 -9.83 17.01 -5.14
N LEU A 97 -9.30 16.41 -6.21
CA LEU A 97 -7.93 15.95 -6.29
C LEU A 97 -6.95 17.12 -6.23
N LYS A 98 -6.03 17.08 -5.28
CA LYS A 98 -4.94 18.03 -5.10
C LYS A 98 -3.61 17.30 -5.04
N VAL A 99 -2.65 17.75 -5.84
CA VAL A 99 -1.29 17.19 -5.90
C VAL A 99 -0.29 18.25 -5.45
N THR A 100 0.56 17.89 -4.51
CA THR A 100 1.60 18.77 -3.97
C THR A 100 2.97 18.17 -4.29
N ASN A 101 3.92 19.02 -4.68
CA ASN A 101 5.29 18.67 -5.03
C ASN A 101 5.43 17.83 -6.32
N LEU A 102 4.50 17.93 -7.26
CA LEU A 102 4.56 17.19 -8.53
C LEU A 102 5.85 17.47 -9.32
N SER A 103 6.36 18.71 -9.27
CA SER A 103 7.59 19.13 -9.95
C SER A 103 8.78 19.30 -9.01
N ASN A 104 8.62 19.02 -7.71
CA ASN A 104 9.70 19.15 -6.73
C ASN A 104 10.29 17.77 -6.41
N TYR A 105 11.37 17.43 -7.09
CA TYR A 105 12.04 16.13 -6.92
C TYR A 105 12.69 15.94 -5.54
N ASN A 106 12.94 17.01 -4.79
CA ASN A 106 13.59 16.97 -3.47
C ASN A 106 12.58 16.85 -2.30
N ALA A 107 11.28 16.95 -2.58
CA ALA A 107 10.22 16.81 -1.57
C ALA A 107 9.36 15.57 -1.84
N ASP A 108 8.73 15.06 -0.79
CA ASP A 108 7.79 13.96 -0.92
C ASP A 108 6.60 14.38 -1.79
N LEU A 109 6.14 13.46 -2.64
CA LEU A 109 4.93 13.67 -3.42
C LEU A 109 3.70 13.40 -2.54
N GLN A 110 2.82 14.38 -2.41
CA GLN A 110 1.58 14.23 -1.65
C GLN A 110 0.36 14.43 -2.56
N VAL A 111 -0.64 13.59 -2.36
CA VAL A 111 -1.93 13.68 -3.03
C VAL A 111 -3.03 13.62 -1.98
N GLU A 112 -4.00 14.54 -2.11
CA GLU A 112 -5.19 14.61 -1.28
C GLU A 112 -6.42 14.54 -2.17
N TYR A 113 -7.46 13.83 -1.76
CA TYR A 113 -8.70 13.75 -2.50
C TYR A 113 -9.87 13.30 -1.64
N ASP A 114 -11.07 13.65 -2.08
CA ASP A 114 -12.30 13.09 -1.54
C ASP A 114 -12.72 11.87 -2.34
N VAL A 115 -13.34 10.91 -1.67
CA VAL A 115 -13.79 9.68 -2.29
C VAL A 115 -15.21 9.32 -1.87
N LEU A 116 -15.97 8.78 -2.82
CA LEU A 116 -17.19 8.03 -2.62
C LEU A 116 -16.94 6.58 -3.09
N TRP A 117 -16.83 5.66 -2.14
CA TRP A 117 -16.65 4.24 -2.42
C TRP A 117 -18.00 3.53 -2.29
N LYS A 118 -18.61 3.26 -3.43
CA LYS A 118 -19.97 2.72 -3.54
C LYS A 118 -20.01 1.20 -3.35
N ASP A 119 -21.13 0.70 -2.85
CA ASP A 119 -21.47 -0.72 -2.79
C ASP A 119 -20.43 -1.57 -2.05
N VAL A 120 -19.90 -1.03 -0.94
CA VAL A 120 -18.88 -1.68 -0.11
C VAL A 120 -19.35 -2.03 1.30
N VAL A 121 -20.58 -1.64 1.62
CA VAL A 121 -21.24 -1.99 2.86
C VAL A 121 -22.47 -2.82 2.53
N THR A 122 -22.47 -4.08 2.98
CA THR A 122 -23.59 -4.99 2.78
C THR A 122 -24.43 -5.04 4.05
N ALA A 123 -25.72 -4.79 3.92
CA ALA A 123 -26.68 -4.96 5.03
C ALA A 123 -27.33 -6.35 4.93
N PHE A 124 -27.31 -7.10 6.02
CA PHE A 124 -28.01 -8.36 6.15
C PHE A 124 -28.65 -8.44 7.54
N ASP A 125 -29.97 -8.61 7.58
CA ASP A 125 -30.79 -8.51 8.78
C ASP A 125 -30.53 -7.18 9.54
N LYS A 126 -29.99 -7.21 10.74
CA LYS A 126 -29.66 -6.04 11.57
C LYS A 126 -28.16 -5.68 11.55
N GLU A 127 -27.38 -6.42 10.78
CA GLU A 127 -25.93 -6.28 10.71
C GLU A 127 -25.48 -5.57 9.43
N LEU A 128 -24.30 -4.93 9.51
CA LEU A 128 -23.58 -4.37 8.38
C LEU A 128 -22.22 -5.07 8.26
N TYR A 129 -21.90 -5.50 7.06
CA TYR A 129 -20.64 -6.14 6.71
C TYR A 129 -19.85 -5.21 5.81
N LEU A 130 -18.58 -4.95 6.15
CA LEU A 130 -17.75 -4.06 5.37
C LEU A 130 -16.27 -4.47 5.40
N ASP A 131 -15.57 -4.11 4.32
CA ASP A 131 -14.14 -4.21 4.17
C ASP A 131 -13.52 -2.81 4.25
N ALA A 132 -12.44 -2.64 5.02
CA ALA A 132 -11.74 -1.37 5.16
C ALA A 132 -10.58 -1.22 4.17
N ASP A 133 -10.14 -2.30 3.51
CA ASP A 133 -8.96 -2.30 2.66
C ASP A 133 -9.32 -2.46 1.18
N ASN A 134 -9.28 -1.35 0.44
CA ASN A 134 -9.42 -1.39 -1.01
C ASN A 134 -8.11 -1.72 -1.75
N ARG A 135 -6.95 -1.65 -1.08
CA ARG A 135 -5.64 -1.85 -1.72
C ARG A 135 -5.25 -3.31 -1.81
N ARG A 136 -5.45 -4.07 -0.74
CA ARG A 136 -5.09 -5.49 -0.65
C ARG A 136 -3.70 -5.78 -1.23
N ASN A 137 -2.71 -5.02 -0.81
CA ASN A 137 -1.37 -5.11 -1.35
C ASN A 137 -0.78 -6.51 -1.18
N LEU A 138 -0.11 -7.01 -2.21
CA LEU A 138 0.40 -8.37 -2.34
C LEU A 138 -0.67 -9.47 -2.31
N GLU A 139 -1.97 -9.15 -2.44
CA GLU A 139 -3.00 -10.16 -2.61
C GLU A 139 -2.66 -11.07 -3.81
N ASN A 140 -2.77 -12.38 -3.60
CA ASN A 140 -2.44 -13.40 -4.61
C ASN A 140 -1.00 -13.34 -5.16
N TYR A 141 -0.06 -12.79 -4.42
CA TYR A 141 1.34 -12.64 -4.84
C TYR A 141 2.17 -13.91 -4.61
N ASN A 142 1.58 -15.06 -4.96
CA ASN A 142 2.18 -16.36 -4.81
C ASN A 142 3.24 -16.61 -5.89
N ILE A 143 4.32 -17.29 -5.51
CA ILE A 143 5.39 -17.70 -6.42
C ILE A 143 5.12 -19.13 -6.90
N ASP A 144 5.03 -19.33 -8.22
CA ASP A 144 4.89 -20.68 -8.81
C ASP A 144 6.22 -21.44 -8.66
N THR A 145 6.29 -22.26 -7.62
CA THR A 145 7.48 -23.05 -7.28
C THR A 145 7.79 -24.18 -8.26
N ALA A 146 6.80 -24.62 -9.04
CA ALA A 146 7.01 -25.64 -10.08
C ALA A 146 7.79 -25.08 -11.26
N LYS A 147 7.48 -23.85 -11.66
CA LYS A 147 8.08 -23.19 -12.82
C LYS A 147 9.31 -22.34 -12.47
N ARG A 148 9.29 -21.65 -11.32
CA ARG A 148 10.35 -20.71 -10.96
C ARG A 148 11.48 -21.40 -10.20
N LYS A 149 12.69 -21.38 -10.81
CA LYS A 149 13.91 -21.95 -10.19
C LYS A 149 14.92 -20.88 -9.77
N GLN A 150 14.74 -19.65 -10.23
CA GLN A 150 15.60 -18.52 -9.86
C GLN A 150 14.88 -17.65 -8.83
N ALA A 151 15.67 -16.92 -8.02
CA ALA A 151 15.16 -15.98 -7.05
C ALA A 151 14.09 -15.04 -7.65
N TYR A 152 13.07 -14.77 -6.85
CA TYR A 152 12.08 -13.74 -7.16
C TYR A 152 12.64 -12.40 -6.73
N ARG A 153 12.59 -11.37 -7.58
CA ARG A 153 13.13 -10.05 -7.28
C ARG A 153 12.05 -8.99 -7.31
N PHE A 154 12.00 -8.21 -6.25
CA PHE A 154 11.30 -6.94 -6.18
C PHE A 154 12.21 -5.83 -6.72
N PRO A 155 11.67 -4.78 -7.32
CA PRO A 155 12.48 -3.70 -7.88
C PRO A 155 13.29 -2.99 -6.79
N PHE A 156 12.71 -2.73 -5.63
CA PHE A 156 13.37 -2.07 -4.50
C PHE A 156 12.79 -2.54 -3.16
N LYS A 157 13.49 -2.24 -2.06
CA LYS A 157 12.97 -2.39 -0.70
C LYS A 157 11.88 -1.35 -0.50
N ASN A 158 10.81 -1.73 0.19
CA ASN A 158 9.61 -0.90 0.29
C ASN A 158 8.99 -0.92 1.68
N ASP A 159 8.31 0.17 2.03
CA ASP A 159 7.49 0.30 3.22
C ASP A 159 6.14 0.87 2.79
N LEU A 160 5.08 0.08 2.92
CA LEU A 160 3.72 0.44 2.57
C LEU A 160 2.89 0.49 3.85
N LEU A 161 2.49 1.69 4.27
CA LEU A 161 1.68 1.90 5.46
C LEU A 161 0.30 2.46 5.07
N PHE A 162 -0.74 1.78 5.50
CA PHE A 162 -2.14 2.17 5.32
C PHE A 162 -2.82 2.32 6.68
N GLU A 163 -3.47 3.45 6.88
CA GLU A 163 -4.27 3.70 8.07
C GLU A 163 -5.66 4.19 7.66
N THR A 164 -6.70 3.49 8.09
CA THR A 164 -8.09 3.84 7.81
C THR A 164 -8.86 4.05 9.11
N GLU A 165 -9.44 5.22 9.27
CA GLU A 165 -10.38 5.55 10.32
C GLU A 165 -11.80 5.48 9.74
N ILE A 166 -12.69 4.68 10.34
CA ILE A 166 -14.09 4.56 9.94
C ILE A 166 -14.98 5.03 11.09
N LEU A 167 -15.72 6.10 10.87
CA LEU A 167 -16.70 6.60 11.81
C LEU A 167 -17.94 5.69 11.78
N LEU A 168 -18.33 5.17 12.96
CA LEU A 168 -19.50 4.31 13.11
C LEU A 168 -20.78 5.11 12.86
N PRO A 169 -21.76 4.55 12.13
CA PRO A 169 -23.08 5.17 12.00
C PRO A 169 -23.79 5.25 13.36
N ALA A 170 -24.65 6.26 13.53
CA ALA A 170 -25.46 6.39 14.74
C ALA A 170 -26.29 5.13 15.02
N GLY A 171 -26.29 4.67 16.26
CA GLY A 171 -27.00 3.47 16.68
C GLY A 171 -26.35 2.15 16.24
N LYS A 172 -25.14 2.17 15.67
CA LYS A 172 -24.37 0.97 15.36
C LYS A 172 -23.18 0.81 16.31
N VAL A 173 -22.89 -0.45 16.65
CA VAL A 173 -21.73 -0.84 17.46
C VAL A 173 -20.99 -1.97 16.76
N VAL A 174 -19.72 -2.12 17.08
CA VAL A 174 -18.92 -3.25 16.56
C VAL A 174 -19.44 -4.55 17.16
N ASN A 175 -19.74 -5.52 16.28
CA ASN A 175 -20.07 -6.89 16.67
C ASN A 175 -18.83 -7.78 16.57
N SER A 176 -18.07 -7.65 15.48
CA SER A 176 -16.83 -8.41 15.27
C SER A 176 -15.82 -7.60 14.45
N LEU A 177 -14.55 -7.73 14.78
CA LEU A 177 -13.41 -7.25 13.99
C LEU A 177 -12.55 -8.45 13.57
N PRO A 178 -11.89 -8.38 12.41
CA PRO A 178 -10.90 -9.36 12.00
C PRO A 178 -9.78 -9.53 13.03
N GLU A 179 -9.26 -10.75 13.14
CA GLU A 179 -8.10 -11.02 13.98
C GLU A 179 -6.85 -10.35 13.40
N LYS A 180 -5.93 -9.94 14.29
CA LYS A 180 -4.68 -9.31 13.84
C LYS A 180 -3.80 -10.30 13.07
N LEU A 181 -3.13 -9.80 12.02
CA LEU A 181 -2.05 -10.49 11.33
C LEU A 181 -0.71 -9.94 11.80
N ALA A 182 0.24 -10.83 12.12
CA ALA A 182 1.60 -10.44 12.48
C ALA A 182 2.59 -11.48 11.93
N ILE A 183 3.15 -11.20 10.76
CA ILE A 183 4.16 -12.02 10.11
C ILE A 183 5.47 -11.22 10.11
N GLN A 184 6.52 -11.81 10.66
CA GLN A 184 7.85 -11.19 10.71
C GLN A 184 8.89 -12.19 10.24
N GLN A 185 9.46 -11.94 9.07
CA GLN A 185 10.55 -12.71 8.49
C GLN A 185 11.79 -11.82 8.37
N PRO A 186 13.00 -12.37 8.25
CA PRO A 186 14.20 -11.58 8.04
C PRO A 186 14.14 -10.66 6.82
N GLY A 187 13.47 -11.09 5.74
CA GLY A 187 13.39 -10.37 4.47
C GLY A 187 12.17 -9.48 4.31
N TYR A 188 11.10 -9.66 5.12
CA TYR A 188 9.85 -8.91 5.02
C TYR A 188 9.04 -8.97 6.32
N SER A 189 8.01 -8.12 6.42
CA SER A 189 7.00 -8.25 7.47
C SER A 189 5.64 -7.77 6.95
N PHE A 190 4.55 -8.44 7.43
CA PHE A 190 3.16 -8.09 7.17
C PHE A 190 2.46 -7.94 8.52
N LEU A 191 2.04 -6.72 8.82
CA LEU A 191 1.37 -6.38 10.08
C LEU A 191 0.02 -5.75 9.75
N ALA A 192 -1.06 -6.36 10.17
CA ALA A 192 -2.38 -5.78 9.97
C ALA A 192 -3.27 -5.97 11.21
N SER A 193 -4.06 -4.96 11.54
CA SER A 193 -4.91 -5.01 12.72
C SER A 193 -6.09 -4.06 12.62
N TYR A 194 -7.15 -4.43 13.34
CA TYR A 194 -8.30 -3.59 13.60
C TYR A 194 -8.40 -3.29 15.10
N SER A 195 -8.82 -2.09 15.44
CA SER A 195 -9.14 -1.72 16.83
C SER A 195 -10.31 -0.76 16.85
N GLN A 196 -11.09 -0.76 17.94
CA GLN A 196 -12.13 0.23 18.18
C GLN A 196 -11.60 1.31 19.13
N GLN A 197 -11.84 2.58 18.79
CA GLN A 197 -11.50 3.74 19.60
C GLN A 197 -12.74 4.66 19.68
N GLY A 198 -13.49 4.55 20.77
CA GLY A 198 -14.77 5.25 20.91
C GLY A 198 -15.76 4.84 19.81
N ASN A 199 -16.23 5.81 19.04
CA ASN A 199 -17.16 5.59 17.92
C ASN A 199 -16.45 5.40 16.57
N LYS A 200 -15.18 4.99 16.56
CA LYS A 200 -14.38 4.79 15.37
C LYS A 200 -13.75 3.41 15.36
N ILE A 201 -13.60 2.86 14.16
CA ILE A 201 -12.73 1.71 13.89
C ILE A 201 -11.47 2.25 13.25
N ILE A 202 -10.32 1.81 13.76
CA ILE A 202 -8.99 2.07 13.19
C ILE A 202 -8.48 0.78 12.58
N TYR A 203 -8.22 0.80 11.28
CA TYR A 203 -7.52 -0.23 10.56
C TYR A 203 -6.09 0.24 10.25
N LYS A 204 -5.12 -0.62 10.51
CA LYS A 204 -3.71 -0.40 10.12
C LYS A 204 -3.21 -1.61 9.37
N ASN A 205 -2.50 -1.37 8.26
CA ASN A 205 -1.83 -2.40 7.48
C ASN A 205 -0.44 -1.87 7.09
N GLU A 206 0.60 -2.59 7.45
CA GLU A 206 1.99 -2.27 7.12
C GLU A 206 2.66 -3.46 6.45
N ILE A 207 3.18 -3.24 5.26
CA ILE A 207 3.93 -4.22 4.48
C ILE A 207 5.34 -3.69 4.26
N ILE A 208 6.33 -4.36 4.84
CA ILE A 208 7.73 -3.99 4.67
C ILE A 208 8.47 -5.08 3.89
N LEU A 209 9.09 -4.69 2.78
CA LEU A 209 10.05 -5.50 2.04
C LEU A 209 11.47 -5.04 2.42
N LYS A 210 12.10 -5.77 3.35
CA LYS A 210 13.45 -5.47 3.88
C LYS A 210 14.57 -5.90 2.92
N GLN A 211 14.25 -6.83 2.03
CA GLN A 211 15.14 -7.36 0.99
C GLN A 211 14.44 -7.31 -0.36
N THR A 212 15.23 -7.22 -1.42
CA THR A 212 14.73 -7.18 -2.80
C THR A 212 14.63 -8.56 -3.43
N GLU A 213 14.95 -9.62 -2.69
CA GLU A 213 15.04 -10.96 -3.27
C GLU A 213 14.46 -12.02 -2.31
N ILE A 214 13.63 -12.92 -2.88
CA ILE A 214 13.21 -14.16 -2.23
C ILE A 214 13.95 -15.29 -2.94
N SER A 215 14.80 -16.02 -2.22
CA SER A 215 15.53 -17.19 -2.77
C SER A 215 14.57 -18.36 -2.99
N PRO A 216 14.89 -19.32 -3.89
CA PRO A 216 14.07 -20.51 -4.09
C PRO A 216 13.77 -21.30 -2.81
N SER A 217 14.70 -21.35 -1.86
CA SER A 217 14.50 -21.98 -0.55
C SER A 217 13.47 -21.23 0.33
N GLY A 218 13.23 -19.95 0.08
CA GLY A 218 12.25 -19.13 0.79
C GLY A 218 10.84 -19.15 0.18
N PHE A 219 10.63 -19.68 -1.02
CA PHE A 219 9.35 -19.62 -1.72
C PHE A 219 8.20 -20.28 -0.96
N SER A 220 8.44 -21.44 -0.33
CA SER A 220 7.41 -22.12 0.44
C SER A 220 6.91 -21.29 1.62
N GLN A 221 7.83 -20.66 2.36
CA GLN A 221 7.47 -19.77 3.46
C GLN A 221 6.76 -18.52 2.97
N TRP A 222 7.27 -17.89 1.90
CA TRP A 222 6.61 -16.75 1.27
C TRP A 222 5.16 -17.06 0.89
N ASN A 223 4.93 -18.16 0.17
CA ASN A 223 3.57 -18.54 -0.28
C ASN A 223 2.62 -18.80 0.90
N LYS A 224 3.12 -19.44 1.98
CA LYS A 224 2.35 -19.65 3.21
C LYS A 224 1.99 -18.31 3.88
N ASP A 225 2.90 -17.34 3.89
CA ASP A 225 2.69 -16.03 4.49
C ASP A 225 1.73 -15.17 3.62
N ILE A 226 1.81 -15.29 2.29
CA ILE A 226 0.83 -14.68 1.37
C ILE A 226 -0.56 -15.29 1.55
N GLU A 227 -0.69 -16.60 1.77
CA GLU A 227 -1.96 -17.23 2.06
C GLU A 227 -2.58 -16.69 3.36
N GLN A 228 -1.79 -16.51 4.41
CA GLN A 228 -2.27 -15.89 5.65
C GLN A 228 -2.72 -14.42 5.43
N LEU A 229 -1.97 -13.66 4.63
CA LEU A 229 -2.34 -12.29 4.26
C LEU A 229 -3.66 -12.26 3.48
N ASN A 230 -3.85 -13.15 2.50
CA ASN A 230 -5.09 -13.28 1.75
C ASN A 230 -6.28 -13.67 2.67
N ASN A 231 -6.06 -14.59 3.60
CA ASN A 231 -7.08 -14.97 4.58
C ASN A 231 -7.46 -13.81 5.49
N PHE A 232 -6.51 -12.95 5.87
CA PHE A 232 -6.78 -11.71 6.60
C PHE A 232 -7.64 -10.76 5.76
N TYR A 233 -7.30 -10.52 4.51
CA TYR A 233 -8.06 -9.64 3.62
C TYR A 233 -9.49 -10.10 3.32
N ASN A 234 -9.76 -11.40 3.48
CA ASN A 234 -11.10 -11.96 3.29
C ASN A 234 -12.01 -11.86 4.53
N GLN A 235 -11.49 -11.39 5.66
CA GLN A 235 -12.30 -11.15 6.85
C GLN A 235 -13.01 -9.79 6.75
N GLN A 236 -14.18 -9.68 7.37
CA GLN A 236 -15.00 -8.48 7.33
C GLN A 236 -15.20 -7.91 8.74
N ILE A 237 -15.35 -6.59 8.79
CA ILE A 237 -15.88 -5.90 9.95
C ILE A 237 -17.38 -6.14 9.99
N ILE A 238 -17.92 -6.50 11.16
CA ILE A 238 -19.36 -6.68 11.38
C ILE A 238 -19.85 -5.67 12.41
N LEU A 239 -20.82 -4.85 12.02
CA LEU A 239 -21.50 -3.92 12.91
C LEU A 239 -22.93 -4.42 13.16
N LYS A 240 -23.45 -4.21 14.36
CA LYS A 240 -24.83 -4.53 14.73
C LYS A 240 -25.56 -3.30 15.27
N GLN A 241 -26.89 -3.40 15.37
CA GLN A 241 -27.70 -2.39 16.04
C GLN A 241 -27.34 -2.33 17.53
N GLN A 242 -27.17 -1.14 18.08
CA GLN A 242 -27.06 -0.93 19.52
C GLN A 242 -28.43 -1.24 20.16
N ASN A 243 -28.43 -2.09 21.16
CA ASN A 243 -29.67 -2.42 21.92
C ASN A 243 -30.11 -1.23 22.75
#